data_067c876b367a0522ac2b0c0898f62565
#
_entry.id   067c876b367a0522ac2b0c0898f62565
#
_cell.length_a   1.000
_cell.length_b   1.000
_cell.length_c   1.000
_cell.angle_alpha   90.00
_cell.angle_beta   90.00
_cell.angle_gamma   90.00
#
_symmetry.space_group_name_H-M   'P 1'
#
loop_
_entity.id
_entity.type
_entity.pdbx_description
1 polymer ?
#
loop_
_entity_poly.entity_id
_entity_poly.type
_entity_poly.pdbx_seq_one_letter_code
_entity_poly.pdbx_strand_id
1 'polypeptide(L)'
;MDRKDPSVQSDLFSQWFARADKELKGDANNRQNITMDTDWQTKTLGLSNDAVSSLGELSTNEWSIGDDYKEGDNGLLNRTLLEDLMTGLESPTIHLNEENSLAFLEEVSLPHIQLHLRDEGGGLSEQFAQKLSQHYGVWSGSYAVTRDSVVTDSDTFSDNVWPALVLETALGGRNSFASTWSVVSKMLDKHGRIILDRPIDLEFYRNASWNRALLYLAKETFGEESLVIHQYALDKDFEGIRQEDALIRSSVMALSSILSGAKLLRLCPTRWRNDANFRRLARNIQLLLRHESNLSQWPDILTGSHTVDSLVWDLIHVANTKPSLPNDQ
;
A
#
# COMPACT_ATOMS: atom_id res chain seq x y z
N MET A 1 23.44 -8.96 -32.68
CA MET A 1 23.65 -7.53 -32.38
C MET A 1 23.56 -7.41 -30.87
N ASP A 2 24.68 -7.16 -30.24
CA ASP A 2 24.79 -7.26 -28.77
C ASP A 2 24.17 -6.00 -28.15
N ARG A 3 23.01 -6.15 -27.52
CA ARG A 3 22.22 -5.05 -26.92
C ARG A 3 22.89 -4.41 -25.68
N LYS A 4 24.09 -4.84 -25.34
CA LYS A 4 24.80 -4.42 -24.11
C LYS A 4 25.93 -3.41 -24.36
N ASP A 5 26.13 -2.96 -25.60
CA ASP A 5 27.17 -1.95 -25.90
C ASP A 5 26.60 -0.54 -25.56
N PRO A 6 27.18 0.16 -24.56
CA PRO A 6 26.72 1.48 -24.15
C PRO A 6 26.75 2.53 -25.28
N SER A 7 27.69 2.39 -26.23
CA SER A 7 27.80 3.31 -27.36
C SER A 7 26.63 3.22 -28.33
N VAL A 8 26.14 1.99 -28.58
CA VAL A 8 24.98 1.72 -29.43
C VAL A 8 23.68 2.24 -28.80
N GLN A 9 23.54 2.12 -27.50
CA GLN A 9 22.35 2.61 -26.80
C GLN A 9 22.31 4.14 -26.75
N SER A 10 23.46 4.80 -26.56
CA SER A 10 23.57 6.25 -26.60
C SER A 10 23.20 6.82 -27.97
N ASP A 11 23.61 6.14 -29.05
CA ASP A 11 23.30 6.57 -30.42
C ASP A 11 21.82 6.38 -30.76
N LEU A 12 21.23 5.25 -30.36
CA LEU A 12 19.79 4.99 -30.52
C LEU A 12 18.92 5.98 -29.75
N PHE A 13 19.30 6.32 -28.52
CA PHE A 13 18.60 7.33 -27.74
C PHE A 13 18.68 8.71 -28.39
N SER A 14 19.86 9.12 -28.88
CA SER A 14 20.04 10.40 -29.54
C SER A 14 19.20 10.51 -30.81
N GLN A 15 19.10 9.45 -31.59
CA GLN A 15 18.24 9.38 -32.76
C GLN A 15 16.75 9.46 -32.42
N TRP A 16 16.33 8.68 -31.38
CA TRP A 16 14.96 8.74 -30.90
C TRP A 16 14.61 10.13 -30.37
N PHE A 17 15.50 10.69 -29.54
CA PHE A 17 15.27 12.01 -28.96
C PHE A 17 15.15 13.12 -30.04
N ALA A 18 16.02 13.11 -31.01
CA ALA A 18 15.96 14.08 -32.12
C ALA A 18 14.65 13.96 -32.91
N ARG A 19 14.13 12.75 -33.08
CA ARG A 19 12.83 12.51 -33.71
C ARG A 19 11.68 12.99 -32.85
N ALA A 20 11.68 12.63 -31.57
CA ALA A 20 10.67 13.05 -30.60
C ALA A 20 10.63 14.58 -30.46
N ASP A 21 11.78 15.22 -30.39
CA ASP A 21 11.87 16.67 -30.28
C ASP A 21 11.29 17.39 -31.53
N LYS A 22 11.55 16.85 -32.73
CA LYS A 22 10.94 17.32 -33.96
C LYS A 22 9.42 17.16 -33.96
N GLU A 23 8.91 16.00 -33.53
CA GLU A 23 7.47 15.72 -33.47
C GLU A 23 6.77 16.58 -32.39
N LEU A 24 7.45 16.85 -31.29
CA LEU A 24 6.96 17.67 -30.15
C LEU A 24 7.32 19.17 -30.28
N LYS A 25 7.83 19.59 -31.42
CA LYS A 25 8.18 20.99 -31.72
C LYS A 25 9.13 21.63 -30.69
N GLY A 26 10.17 20.91 -30.29
CA GLY A 26 11.18 21.39 -29.34
C GLY A 26 10.81 21.18 -27.85
N ASP A 27 9.74 20.44 -27.55
CA ASP A 27 9.26 20.23 -26.18
C ASP A 27 9.58 18.82 -25.59
N ALA A 28 10.45 18.05 -26.28
CA ALA A 28 10.76 16.68 -25.87
C ALA A 28 11.42 16.61 -24.49
N ASN A 29 12.30 17.56 -24.18
CA ASN A 29 12.96 17.60 -22.85
C ASN A 29 11.97 17.75 -21.70
N ASN A 30 10.96 18.61 -21.83
CA ASN A 30 9.97 18.83 -20.78
C ASN A 30 9.05 17.62 -20.63
N ARG A 31 8.66 17.02 -21.76
CA ARG A 31 7.70 15.90 -21.76
C ARG A 31 8.28 14.55 -21.35
N GLN A 32 9.61 14.38 -21.38
CA GLN A 32 10.22 13.16 -20.87
C GLN A 32 10.48 13.18 -19.37
N ASN A 33 10.32 14.32 -18.71
CA ASN A 33 10.47 14.42 -17.27
C ASN A 33 9.14 14.11 -16.59
N ILE A 34 9.14 13.12 -15.67
CA ILE A 34 8.04 12.87 -14.76
C ILE A 34 8.37 13.60 -13.46
N THR A 35 7.55 14.59 -13.12
CA THR A 35 7.68 15.34 -11.87
C THR A 35 6.71 14.79 -10.85
N MET A 36 7.24 14.19 -9.78
CA MET A 36 6.47 13.69 -8.65
C MET A 36 6.20 14.80 -7.62
N ASP A 37 7.20 15.66 -7.42
CA ASP A 37 7.16 16.80 -6.53
C ASP A 37 8.19 17.85 -7.01
N THR A 38 8.22 19.04 -6.40
CA THR A 38 9.13 20.13 -6.80
C THR A 38 10.61 19.75 -6.79
N ASP A 39 10.98 18.82 -5.93
CA ASP A 39 12.35 18.34 -5.73
C ASP A 39 12.57 16.87 -6.16
N TRP A 40 11.55 16.23 -6.78
CA TRP A 40 11.61 14.84 -7.18
C TRP A 40 11.10 14.63 -8.61
N GLN A 41 12.05 14.38 -9.50
CA GLN A 41 11.81 14.20 -10.94
C GLN A 41 12.61 13.01 -11.46
N THR A 42 12.08 12.35 -12.47
CA THR A 42 12.79 11.33 -13.25
C THR A 42 12.50 11.45 -14.73
N LYS A 43 13.30 10.79 -15.55
CA LYS A 43 13.08 10.69 -17.00
C LYS A 43 12.27 9.45 -17.33
N THR A 44 11.36 9.56 -18.28
CA THR A 44 10.59 8.42 -18.80
C THR A 44 11.46 7.39 -19.51
N LEU A 45 12.60 7.83 -20.06
CA LEU A 45 13.60 6.98 -20.69
C LEU A 45 14.97 7.26 -20.06
N GLY A 46 15.51 6.26 -19.37
CA GLY A 46 16.88 6.29 -18.89
C GLY A 46 17.84 5.68 -19.89
N LEU A 47 19.05 6.23 -19.97
CA LEU A 47 20.16 5.59 -20.66
C LEU A 47 20.83 4.58 -19.74
N SER A 48 21.29 3.46 -20.29
CA SER A 48 21.97 2.41 -19.56
C SER A 48 23.28 2.82 -18.85
N ASN A 49 23.76 4.04 -19.11
CA ASN A 49 24.93 4.58 -18.39
C ASN A 49 24.62 4.96 -16.94
N ASP A 50 23.33 5.15 -16.62
CA ASP A 50 22.84 5.27 -15.25
C ASP A 50 22.37 3.88 -14.81
N ALA A 51 23.27 2.88 -14.88
CA ALA A 51 22.94 1.48 -14.57
C ALA A 51 22.35 1.35 -13.17
N VAL A 52 21.04 1.60 -13.09
CA VAL A 52 20.27 1.31 -11.90
C VAL A 52 20.20 -0.20 -11.82
N SER A 53 20.84 -0.77 -10.81
CA SER A 53 20.74 -2.19 -10.55
C SER A 53 19.27 -2.52 -10.30
N SER A 54 18.78 -3.56 -10.97
CA SER A 54 17.43 -4.07 -10.70
C SER A 54 17.31 -4.42 -9.22
N LEU A 55 16.22 -3.99 -8.60
CA LEU A 55 15.90 -4.33 -7.21
C LEU A 55 15.57 -5.81 -7.01
N GLY A 56 15.45 -6.57 -8.10
CA GLY A 56 14.93 -7.93 -8.07
C GLY A 56 13.41 -7.96 -7.84
N GLU A 57 12.85 -9.14 -7.78
CA GLU A 57 11.44 -9.34 -7.47
C GLU A 57 11.17 -9.07 -5.99
N LEU A 58 10.23 -8.17 -5.70
CA LEU A 58 9.90 -7.76 -4.33
C LEU A 58 8.76 -8.57 -3.73
N SER A 59 7.79 -8.99 -4.52
CA SER A 59 6.67 -9.80 -4.04
C SER A 59 5.83 -10.36 -5.19
N THR A 60 4.99 -11.35 -4.88
CA THR A 60 3.88 -11.75 -5.76
C THR A 60 2.80 -10.66 -5.75
N ASN A 61 2.10 -10.50 -6.88
CA ASN A 61 0.96 -9.56 -7.01
C ASN A 61 -0.33 -10.14 -6.41
N GLU A 62 -0.24 -10.92 -5.35
CA GLU A 62 -1.40 -11.38 -4.60
C GLU A 62 -1.81 -10.35 -3.55
N TRP A 63 -3.08 -10.06 -3.50
CA TRP A 63 -3.68 -9.13 -2.53
C TRP A 63 -5.04 -9.62 -2.05
N SER A 64 -5.44 -9.15 -0.88
CA SER A 64 -6.77 -9.36 -0.32
C SER A 64 -7.70 -8.18 -0.61
N ILE A 65 -8.96 -8.48 -0.86
CA ILE A 65 -10.01 -7.49 -1.12
C ILE A 65 -10.58 -7.03 0.22
N GLY A 66 -10.31 -5.77 0.56
CA GLY A 66 -10.72 -5.16 1.81
C GLY A 66 -11.80 -4.10 1.70
N ASP A 67 -12.43 -3.80 2.82
CA ASP A 67 -13.29 -2.65 3.03
C ASP A 67 -13.24 -2.19 4.49
N ASP A 68 -13.64 -0.93 4.76
CA ASP A 68 -13.63 -0.34 6.09
C ASP A 68 -15.05 -0.27 6.68
N TYR A 69 -15.17 -0.53 7.99
CA TYR A 69 -16.42 -0.49 8.76
C TYR A 69 -16.24 0.39 10.00
N LYS A 70 -17.13 1.36 10.18
CA LYS A 70 -17.11 2.34 11.29
C LYS A 70 -18.43 2.40 12.06
N GLU A 71 -19.30 1.45 11.85
CA GLU A 71 -20.59 1.38 12.51
C GLU A 71 -20.43 1.06 14.00
N GLY A 72 -21.06 1.84 14.89
CA GLY A 72 -21.13 1.55 16.33
C GLY A 72 -22.17 0.49 16.67
N ASP A 73 -23.28 0.42 15.92
CA ASP A 73 -24.30 -0.60 16.10
C ASP A 73 -23.81 -1.97 15.62
N ASN A 74 -23.67 -2.91 16.55
CA ASN A 74 -23.15 -4.25 16.26
C ASN A 74 -24.07 -5.06 15.33
N GLY A 75 -25.39 -4.88 15.40
CA GLY A 75 -26.33 -5.59 14.54
C GLY A 75 -26.31 -5.10 13.10
N LEU A 76 -26.17 -3.79 12.89
CA LEU A 76 -26.00 -3.19 11.57
C LEU A 76 -24.65 -3.59 10.99
N LEU A 77 -23.58 -3.50 11.79
CA LEU A 77 -22.23 -3.88 11.39
C LEU A 77 -22.17 -5.37 10.96
N ASN A 78 -22.73 -6.27 11.76
CA ASN A 78 -22.79 -7.70 11.45
C ASN A 78 -23.51 -7.96 10.12
N ARG A 79 -24.71 -7.38 9.92
CA ARG A 79 -25.47 -7.55 8.68
C ARG A 79 -24.71 -7.07 7.47
N THR A 80 -24.15 -5.86 7.53
CA THR A 80 -23.37 -5.27 6.44
C THR A 80 -22.14 -6.12 6.12
N LEU A 81 -21.46 -6.59 7.15
CA LEU A 81 -20.28 -7.45 7.01
C LEU A 81 -20.63 -8.78 6.33
N LEU A 82 -21.70 -9.46 6.77
CA LEU A 82 -22.15 -10.72 6.15
C LEU A 82 -22.56 -10.53 4.69
N GLU A 83 -23.29 -9.45 4.36
CA GLU A 83 -23.64 -9.12 2.97
C GLU A 83 -22.40 -8.90 2.09
N ASP A 84 -21.42 -8.19 2.60
CA ASP A 84 -20.20 -7.88 1.86
C ASP A 84 -19.27 -9.09 1.72
N LEU A 85 -19.19 -9.97 2.72
CA LEU A 85 -18.48 -11.26 2.64
C LEU A 85 -19.08 -12.16 1.54
N MET A 86 -20.40 -12.18 1.39
CA MET A 86 -21.08 -12.91 0.32
C MET A 86 -20.77 -12.35 -1.08
N THR A 87 -20.28 -11.14 -1.19
CA THR A 87 -19.98 -10.46 -2.46
C THR A 87 -18.48 -10.23 -2.70
N GLY A 88 -17.62 -11.03 -2.06
CA GLY A 88 -16.19 -11.09 -2.35
C GLY A 88 -15.29 -10.25 -1.43
N LEU A 89 -15.79 -9.81 -0.29
CA LEU A 89 -14.92 -9.27 0.78
C LEU A 89 -14.10 -10.41 1.39
N GLU A 90 -12.81 -10.20 1.58
CA GLU A 90 -11.87 -11.17 2.16
C GLU A 90 -11.27 -10.66 3.47
N SER A 91 -11.09 -9.35 3.58
CA SER A 91 -10.30 -8.73 4.64
C SER A 91 -10.98 -7.48 5.18
N PRO A 92 -12.01 -7.61 6.04
CA PRO A 92 -12.68 -6.48 6.67
C PRO A 92 -11.75 -5.74 7.64
N THR A 93 -11.81 -4.41 7.60
CA THR A 93 -11.15 -3.53 8.56
C THR A 93 -12.22 -2.87 9.44
N ILE A 94 -12.22 -3.18 10.73
CA ILE A 94 -13.18 -2.67 11.70
C ILE A 94 -12.55 -1.53 12.49
N HIS A 95 -13.13 -0.34 12.40
CA HIS A 95 -12.77 0.79 13.23
C HIS A 95 -13.56 0.71 14.54
N LEU A 96 -12.90 0.22 15.57
CA LEU A 96 -13.51 -0.01 16.88
C LEU A 96 -13.79 1.28 17.64
N ASN A 97 -14.89 1.28 18.36
CA ASN A 97 -15.24 2.23 19.38
C ASN A 97 -15.70 1.48 20.65
N GLU A 98 -16.02 2.21 21.71
CA GLU A 98 -16.40 1.62 23.01
C GLU A 98 -17.73 0.82 22.97
N GLU A 99 -18.56 1.03 21.95
CA GLU A 99 -19.85 0.35 21.77
C GLU A 99 -19.69 -1.04 21.10
N ASN A 100 -18.56 -1.29 20.43
CA ASN A 100 -18.36 -2.54 19.73
C ASN A 100 -18.11 -3.70 20.69
N SER A 101 -18.75 -4.82 20.39
CA SER A 101 -18.60 -6.09 21.10
C SER A 101 -18.42 -7.23 20.11
N LEU A 102 -18.09 -8.43 20.59
CA LEU A 102 -17.96 -9.61 19.72
C LEU A 102 -19.25 -9.97 18.95
N ALA A 103 -20.41 -9.38 19.30
CA ALA A 103 -21.68 -9.65 18.63
C ALA A 103 -21.69 -9.30 17.14
N PHE A 104 -20.85 -8.37 16.66
CA PHE A 104 -20.77 -8.09 15.22
C PHE A 104 -20.10 -9.22 14.42
N LEU A 105 -19.49 -10.19 15.08
CA LEU A 105 -18.88 -11.37 14.44
C LEU A 105 -19.78 -12.61 14.49
N GLU A 106 -21.02 -12.47 14.93
CA GLU A 106 -21.97 -13.57 14.95
C GLU A 106 -22.17 -14.13 13.52
N GLU A 107 -22.10 -15.44 13.34
CA GLU A 107 -22.14 -16.14 12.05
C GLU A 107 -20.97 -15.84 11.08
N VAL A 108 -19.98 -15.04 11.46
CA VAL A 108 -18.79 -14.79 10.65
C VAL A 108 -17.79 -15.92 10.82
N SER A 109 -17.38 -16.52 9.69
CA SER A 109 -16.38 -17.60 9.69
C SER A 109 -14.95 -17.03 9.71
N LEU A 110 -14.43 -16.77 10.90
CA LEU A 110 -13.09 -16.18 11.10
C LEU A 110 -11.92 -16.93 10.42
N PRO A 111 -11.91 -18.27 10.31
CA PRO A 111 -10.83 -18.98 9.61
C PRO A 111 -10.72 -18.66 8.12
N HIS A 112 -11.76 -18.09 7.52
CA HIS A 112 -11.81 -17.79 6.08
C HIS A 112 -11.59 -16.32 5.74
N ILE A 113 -11.36 -15.47 6.73
CA ILE A 113 -11.15 -14.03 6.54
C ILE A 113 -9.90 -13.56 7.28
N GLN A 114 -9.40 -12.39 6.87
CA GLN A 114 -8.37 -11.67 7.62
C GLN A 114 -9.02 -10.44 8.28
N LEU A 115 -9.18 -10.46 9.58
CA LEU A 115 -9.83 -9.37 10.33
C LEU A 115 -8.81 -8.33 10.79
N HIS A 116 -9.03 -7.08 10.41
CA HIS A 116 -8.16 -5.97 10.79
C HIS A 116 -8.87 -5.03 11.76
N LEU A 117 -8.31 -4.87 12.95
CA LEU A 117 -8.87 -4.03 14.01
C LEU A 117 -8.13 -2.70 14.06
N ARG A 118 -8.86 -1.60 14.06
CA ARG A 118 -8.34 -0.23 14.10
C ARG A 118 -9.06 0.56 15.17
N ASP A 119 -8.34 1.46 15.81
CA ASP A 119 -8.86 2.52 16.67
C ASP A 119 -7.89 3.70 16.67
N GLU A 120 -8.34 4.87 17.08
CA GLU A 120 -7.52 6.09 17.06
C GLU A 120 -6.36 6.05 18.06
N GLY A 121 -6.51 5.31 19.16
CA GLY A 121 -5.51 5.24 20.24
C GLY A 121 -4.65 3.97 20.27
N GLY A 122 -4.98 2.95 19.45
CA GLY A 122 -4.28 1.65 19.43
C GLY A 122 -4.55 0.73 20.63
N GLY A 123 -5.12 1.24 21.72
CA GLY A 123 -5.32 0.47 22.94
C GLY A 123 -6.60 -0.38 22.94
N LEU A 124 -7.66 0.10 22.31
CA LEU A 124 -8.93 -0.61 22.22
C LEU A 124 -8.82 -1.82 21.28
N SER A 125 -8.15 -1.66 20.15
CA SER A 125 -7.95 -2.72 19.17
C SER A 125 -7.11 -3.88 19.73
N GLU A 126 -6.08 -3.60 20.53
CA GLU A 126 -5.28 -4.62 21.20
C GLU A 126 -6.12 -5.38 22.22
N GLN A 127 -6.87 -4.69 23.09
CA GLN A 127 -7.76 -5.33 24.08
C GLN A 127 -8.84 -6.18 23.39
N PHE A 128 -9.38 -5.70 22.27
CA PHE A 128 -10.38 -6.44 21.51
C PHE A 128 -9.77 -7.68 20.86
N ALA A 129 -8.57 -7.58 20.30
CA ALA A 129 -7.82 -8.70 19.73
C ALA A 129 -7.54 -9.80 20.78
N GLN A 130 -7.21 -9.42 22.02
CA GLN A 130 -7.05 -10.36 23.14
C GLN A 130 -8.37 -11.08 23.47
N LYS A 131 -9.48 -10.33 23.58
CA LYS A 131 -10.82 -10.94 23.80
C LYS A 131 -11.21 -11.89 22.67
N LEU A 132 -10.92 -11.50 21.42
CA LEU A 132 -11.18 -12.30 20.24
C LEU A 132 -10.42 -13.63 20.30
N SER A 133 -9.13 -13.59 20.61
CA SER A 133 -8.29 -14.79 20.76
C SER A 133 -8.76 -15.69 21.89
N GLN A 134 -9.21 -15.12 23.00
CA GLN A 134 -9.76 -15.90 24.13
C GLN A 134 -11.10 -16.58 23.78
N HIS A 135 -11.94 -15.95 22.98
CA HIS A 135 -13.28 -16.45 22.67
C HIS A 135 -13.31 -17.42 21.49
N TYR A 136 -12.62 -17.09 20.41
CA TYR A 136 -12.63 -17.85 19.15
C TYR A 136 -11.37 -18.70 18.93
N GLY A 137 -10.31 -18.48 19.71
CA GLY A 137 -9.03 -19.16 19.54
C GLY A 137 -8.24 -18.58 18.36
N VAL A 138 -8.05 -19.37 17.31
CA VAL A 138 -7.24 -18.97 16.16
C VAL A 138 -8.03 -18.09 15.18
N TRP A 139 -7.47 -16.94 14.87
CA TRP A 139 -7.94 -16.05 13.83
C TRP A 139 -6.73 -15.43 13.09
N SER A 140 -6.96 -14.79 11.97
CA SER A 140 -5.91 -14.14 11.17
C SER A 140 -6.21 -12.67 10.97
N GLY A 141 -5.18 -11.81 10.98
CA GLY A 141 -5.36 -10.40 10.73
C GLY A 141 -4.39 -9.48 11.47
N SER A 142 -4.87 -8.32 11.90
CA SER A 142 -4.02 -7.36 12.60
C SER A 142 -4.81 -6.48 13.57
N TYR A 143 -4.10 -5.88 14.51
CA TYR A 143 -4.61 -4.86 15.42
C TYR A 143 -3.74 -3.61 15.38
N ALA A 144 -4.35 -2.43 15.53
CA ALA A 144 -3.61 -1.16 15.50
C ALA A 144 -2.69 -1.02 16.70
N VAL A 145 -1.51 -0.47 16.44
CA VAL A 145 -0.55 -0.07 17.48
C VAL A 145 -0.13 1.38 17.26
N THR A 146 0.15 2.09 18.34
CA THR A 146 0.75 3.42 18.27
C THR A 146 2.26 3.32 18.19
N ARG A 147 2.93 4.41 17.78
CA ARG A 147 4.41 4.49 17.73
C ARG A 147 5.07 4.15 19.07
N ASP A 148 4.38 4.49 20.16
CA ASP A 148 4.89 4.33 21.54
C ASP A 148 4.37 3.07 22.23
N SER A 149 3.46 2.32 21.61
CA SER A 149 2.89 1.11 22.22
C SER A 149 3.99 0.09 22.51
N VAL A 150 4.02 -0.34 23.76
CA VAL A 150 4.80 -1.52 24.17
C VAL A 150 3.92 -2.72 23.87
N VAL A 151 4.29 -3.54 22.89
CA VAL A 151 3.56 -4.80 22.67
C VAL A 151 3.84 -5.71 23.87
N THR A 152 2.78 -6.04 24.57
CA THR A 152 2.80 -7.09 25.58
C THR A 152 3.06 -8.43 24.89
N ASP A 153 3.80 -9.28 25.55
CA ASP A 153 4.36 -10.55 25.07
C ASP A 153 3.64 -11.22 23.90
N SER A 154 4.43 -11.57 22.87
CA SER A 154 4.02 -12.29 21.66
C SER A 154 3.29 -13.63 21.92
N ASP A 155 3.29 -14.13 23.14
CA ASP A 155 2.66 -15.40 23.53
C ASP A 155 1.12 -15.33 23.59
N THR A 156 0.52 -14.14 23.48
CA THR A 156 -0.92 -13.94 23.58
C THR A 156 -1.66 -14.13 22.24
N PHE A 157 -0.94 -14.01 21.13
CA PHE A 157 -1.50 -14.06 19.78
C PHE A 157 -0.94 -15.23 18.98
N SER A 158 -1.75 -15.75 18.05
CA SER A 158 -1.27 -16.72 17.07
C SER A 158 -0.31 -16.06 16.08
N ASP A 159 0.57 -16.85 15.44
CA ASP A 159 1.52 -16.39 14.42
C ASP A 159 0.88 -15.63 13.22
N ASN A 160 -0.44 -15.72 13.11
CA ASN A 160 -1.22 -15.08 12.04
C ASN A 160 -1.83 -13.72 12.44
N VAL A 161 -1.54 -13.21 13.64
CA VAL A 161 -2.06 -11.93 14.14
C VAL A 161 -0.92 -10.95 14.38
N TRP A 162 -0.93 -9.83 13.68
CA TRP A 162 0.21 -8.91 13.63
C TRP A 162 -0.15 -7.50 14.11
N PRO A 163 0.82 -6.80 14.73
CA PRO A 163 0.67 -5.38 14.98
C PRO A 163 0.65 -4.59 13.66
N ALA A 164 -0.17 -3.56 13.58
CA ALA A 164 -0.27 -2.69 12.43
C ALA A 164 0.00 -1.24 12.77
N LEU A 165 1.00 -0.66 12.11
CA LEU A 165 1.29 0.77 12.17
C LEU A 165 0.43 1.50 11.15
N VAL A 166 -0.43 2.40 11.62
CA VAL A 166 -1.27 3.23 10.75
C VAL A 166 -0.57 4.55 10.47
N LEU A 167 -0.33 4.84 9.20
CA LEU A 167 0.18 6.13 8.74
C LEU A 167 -0.94 6.90 8.05
N GLU A 168 -1.53 7.85 8.74
CA GLU A 168 -2.62 8.68 8.22
C GLU A 168 -2.18 9.76 7.23
N THR A 169 -0.92 10.14 7.25
CA THR A 169 -0.41 11.22 6.42
C THR A 169 -0.29 10.79 4.96
N ALA A 170 -0.80 11.64 4.09
CA ALA A 170 -0.52 11.56 2.66
C ALA A 170 0.98 11.43 2.41
N LEU A 171 1.34 10.67 1.38
CA LEU A 171 2.72 10.59 0.94
C LEU A 171 3.23 11.99 0.67
N GLY A 172 4.29 12.36 1.35
CA GLY A 172 5.04 13.55 1.05
C GLY A 172 6.02 13.30 -0.09
N GLY A 173 6.73 14.34 -0.50
CA GLY A 173 7.82 14.22 -1.45
C GLY A 173 8.99 13.38 -0.91
N ARG A 174 10.06 13.32 -1.70
CA ARG A 174 11.31 12.59 -1.42
C ARG A 174 11.83 12.79 0.02
N ASN A 175 11.74 14.01 0.53
CA ASN A 175 12.24 14.35 1.86
C ASN A 175 11.44 13.70 3.01
N SER A 176 10.16 13.44 2.84
CA SER A 176 9.30 12.77 3.83
C SER A 176 9.58 11.26 3.92
N PHE A 177 10.16 10.67 2.88
CA PHE A 177 10.45 9.24 2.85
C PHE A 177 11.41 8.83 3.97
N ALA A 178 12.50 9.58 4.17
CA ALA A 178 13.47 9.27 5.22
C ALA A 178 12.86 9.27 6.62
N SER A 179 11.97 10.23 6.90
CA SER A 179 11.24 10.27 8.18
C SER A 179 10.30 9.09 8.33
N THR A 180 9.58 8.73 7.26
CA THR A 180 8.71 7.56 7.25
C THR A 180 9.51 6.28 7.49
N TRP A 181 10.62 6.10 6.77
CA TRP A 181 11.49 4.93 6.97
C TRP A 181 12.06 4.87 8.39
N SER A 182 12.47 6.00 8.96
CA SER A 182 12.93 6.05 10.35
C SER A 182 11.89 5.56 11.35
N VAL A 183 10.61 5.83 11.13
CA VAL A 183 9.52 5.33 11.98
C VAL A 183 9.30 3.84 11.73
N VAL A 184 9.18 3.43 10.47
CA VAL A 184 8.94 2.04 10.09
C VAL A 184 10.07 1.14 10.60
N SER A 185 11.33 1.52 10.42
CA SER A 185 12.48 0.73 10.88
C SER A 185 12.53 0.55 12.39
N LYS A 186 12.19 1.60 13.17
CA LYS A 186 12.08 1.49 14.64
C LYS A 186 10.97 0.52 15.06
N MET A 187 9.86 0.53 14.35
CA MET A 187 8.75 -0.39 14.64
C MET A 187 9.10 -1.83 14.24
N LEU A 188 9.82 -2.02 13.13
CA LEU A 188 10.32 -3.33 12.73
C LEU A 188 11.36 -3.87 13.71
N ASP A 189 12.28 -3.03 14.17
CA ASP A 189 13.27 -3.41 15.20
C ASP A 189 12.59 -3.86 16.51
N LYS A 190 11.49 -3.20 16.88
CA LYS A 190 10.75 -3.50 18.10
C LYS A 190 9.86 -4.74 17.99
N HIS A 191 9.22 -4.95 16.85
CA HIS A 191 8.18 -5.97 16.69
C HIS A 191 8.57 -7.11 15.74
N GLY A 192 9.71 -7.00 15.03
CA GLY A 192 10.18 -7.97 14.04
C GLY A 192 9.35 -7.98 12.75
N ARG A 193 8.05 -7.79 12.84
CA ARG A 193 7.10 -7.84 11.73
C ARG A 193 5.94 -6.88 11.97
N ILE A 194 5.61 -6.06 10.96
CA ILE A 194 4.50 -5.12 11.05
C ILE A 194 3.68 -5.06 9.77
N ILE A 195 2.45 -4.62 9.90
CA ILE A 195 1.62 -4.16 8.79
C ILE A 195 1.69 -2.63 8.76
N LEU A 196 2.06 -2.08 7.62
CA LEU A 196 2.00 -0.66 7.36
C LEU A 196 0.69 -0.33 6.64
N ASP A 197 -0.20 0.36 7.33
CA ASP A 197 -1.48 0.80 6.78
C ASP A 197 -1.38 2.27 6.34
N ARG A 198 -1.53 2.53 5.04
CA ARG A 198 -1.29 3.86 4.46
C ARG A 198 -2.24 4.20 3.33
N PRO A 199 -2.52 5.50 3.10
CA PRO A 199 -3.32 5.92 1.97
C PRO A 199 -2.65 5.59 0.63
N ILE A 200 -3.47 5.37 -0.39
CA ILE A 200 -3.04 5.25 -1.77
C ILE A 200 -2.72 6.66 -2.30
N ASP A 201 -1.58 6.81 -2.94
CA ASP A 201 -1.26 8.05 -3.66
C ASP A 201 -1.88 8.02 -5.06
N LEU A 202 -2.49 9.13 -5.48
CA LEU A 202 -3.06 9.27 -6.82
C LEU A 202 -2.00 9.28 -7.92
N GLU A 203 -0.78 9.71 -7.59
CA GLU A 203 0.32 9.70 -8.53
C GLU A 203 0.93 8.29 -8.56
N PHE A 204 0.78 7.62 -9.72
CA PHE A 204 1.16 6.22 -9.92
C PHE A 204 2.63 5.92 -9.55
N TYR A 205 3.56 6.69 -10.12
CA TYR A 205 4.99 6.43 -9.91
C TYR A 205 5.42 6.69 -8.47
N ARG A 206 4.86 7.71 -7.83
CA ARG A 206 5.13 8.02 -6.43
C ARG A 206 4.60 6.91 -5.51
N ASN A 207 3.37 6.45 -5.72
CA ASN A 207 2.81 5.35 -4.95
C ASN A 207 3.66 4.08 -5.11
N ALA A 208 3.98 3.71 -6.35
CA ALA A 208 4.75 2.53 -6.67
C ALA A 208 6.16 2.59 -6.08
N SER A 209 6.87 3.69 -6.27
CA SER A 209 8.26 3.82 -5.80
C SER A 209 8.36 3.83 -4.28
N TRP A 210 7.41 4.47 -3.58
CA TRP A 210 7.39 4.47 -2.12
C TRP A 210 7.19 3.08 -1.54
N ASN A 211 6.19 2.34 -2.01
CA ASN A 211 5.93 0.99 -1.54
C ASN A 211 7.15 0.09 -1.78
N ARG A 212 7.70 0.13 -3.00
CA ARG A 212 8.83 -0.71 -3.37
C ARG A 212 10.09 -0.37 -2.58
N ALA A 213 10.36 0.92 -2.33
CA ALA A 213 11.50 1.33 -1.52
C ALA A 213 11.36 0.87 -0.06
N LEU A 214 10.16 0.98 0.53
CA LEU A 214 9.90 0.49 1.88
C LEU A 214 10.05 -1.02 1.99
N LEU A 215 9.47 -1.77 1.04
CA LEU A 215 9.57 -3.24 0.99
C LEU A 215 11.02 -3.69 0.80
N TYR A 216 11.77 -3.03 -0.09
CA TYR A 216 13.18 -3.34 -0.32
C TYR A 216 14.02 -3.11 0.95
N LEU A 217 13.90 -1.93 1.56
CA LEU A 217 14.64 -1.60 2.77
C LEU A 217 14.29 -2.53 3.94
N ALA A 218 13.01 -2.89 4.08
CA ALA A 218 12.57 -3.82 5.11
C ALA A 218 13.14 -5.23 4.88
N LYS A 219 13.07 -5.74 3.64
CA LYS A 219 13.63 -7.03 3.25
C LYS A 219 15.14 -7.10 3.51
N GLU A 220 15.90 -6.09 3.08
CA GLU A 220 17.35 -6.05 3.26
C GLU A 220 17.80 -5.91 4.70
N THR A 221 17.01 -5.20 5.54
CA THR A 221 17.40 -4.91 6.92
C THR A 221 16.88 -5.94 7.92
N PHE A 222 15.64 -6.41 7.75
CA PHE A 222 14.91 -7.24 8.72
C PHE A 222 14.50 -8.61 8.18
N GLY A 223 14.68 -8.85 6.88
CA GLY A 223 14.34 -10.10 6.22
C GLY A 223 13.01 -10.06 5.46
N GLU A 224 12.79 -11.13 4.69
CA GLU A 224 11.55 -11.29 3.92
C GLU A 224 10.33 -11.31 4.83
N GLU A 225 9.24 -10.73 4.35
CA GLU A 225 7.95 -10.66 5.05
C GLU A 225 7.93 -9.86 6.36
N SER A 226 9.00 -9.14 6.71
CA SER A 226 9.01 -8.27 7.89
C SER A 226 8.00 -7.10 7.77
N LEU A 227 7.80 -6.60 6.56
CA LEU A 227 6.87 -5.51 6.26
C LEU A 227 5.79 -5.95 5.28
N VAL A 228 4.54 -5.74 5.66
CA VAL A 228 3.36 -5.93 4.79
C VAL A 228 2.67 -4.57 4.60
N ILE A 229 2.35 -4.21 3.36
CA ILE A 229 1.70 -2.93 3.06
C ILE A 229 0.22 -3.15 2.77
N HIS A 230 -0.62 -2.47 3.54
CA HIS A 230 -2.04 -2.28 3.28
C HIS A 230 -2.29 -0.87 2.77
N GLN A 231 -3.21 -0.71 1.83
CA GLN A 231 -3.53 0.60 1.29
C GLN A 231 -5.04 0.87 1.27
N TYR A 232 -5.40 2.14 1.43
CA TYR A 232 -6.80 2.59 1.42
C TYR A 232 -6.98 3.90 0.67
N ALA A 233 -8.18 4.08 0.11
CA ALA A 233 -8.58 5.30 -0.57
C ALA A 233 -8.96 6.39 0.44
N LEU A 234 -8.51 7.63 0.22
CA LEU A 234 -8.87 8.79 1.04
C LEU A 234 -10.07 9.52 0.47
N ASP A 235 -10.96 10.00 1.33
CA ASP A 235 -12.15 10.77 0.94
C ASP A 235 -11.81 12.05 0.16
N LYS A 236 -10.76 12.77 0.55
CA LYS A 236 -10.31 13.98 -0.12
C LYS A 236 -9.99 13.76 -1.61
N ASP A 237 -9.56 12.56 -1.98
CA ASP A 237 -9.22 12.23 -3.36
C ASP A 237 -10.46 12.06 -4.24
N PHE A 238 -11.64 12.03 -3.63
CA PHE A 238 -12.93 11.88 -4.31
C PHE A 238 -13.85 13.10 -4.14
N GLU A 239 -13.36 14.18 -3.54
CA GLU A 239 -14.11 15.42 -3.40
C GLU A 239 -14.46 16.03 -4.75
N GLY A 240 -15.72 16.43 -4.90
CA GLY A 240 -16.20 17.12 -6.10
C GLY A 240 -16.33 16.27 -7.37
N ILE A 241 -16.04 14.96 -7.31
CA ILE A 241 -16.18 14.07 -8.46
C ILE A 241 -17.48 13.25 -8.41
N ARG A 242 -17.98 12.85 -9.57
CA ARG A 242 -19.13 11.97 -9.70
C ARG A 242 -18.76 10.54 -9.39
N GLN A 243 -19.75 9.71 -9.08
CA GLN A 243 -19.55 8.30 -8.73
C GLN A 243 -18.89 7.50 -9.86
N GLU A 244 -19.26 7.77 -11.11
CA GLU A 244 -18.68 7.10 -12.29
C GLU A 244 -17.20 7.46 -12.45
N ASP A 245 -16.84 8.73 -12.28
CA ASP A 245 -15.45 9.18 -12.35
C ASP A 245 -14.63 8.64 -11.17
N ALA A 246 -15.27 8.43 -10.03
CA ALA A 246 -14.66 7.79 -8.86
C ALA A 246 -14.27 6.33 -9.12
N LEU A 247 -15.09 5.58 -9.86
CA LEU A 247 -14.76 4.19 -10.22
C LEU A 247 -13.54 4.12 -11.14
N ILE A 248 -13.42 5.05 -12.09
CA ILE A 248 -12.23 5.14 -12.97
C ILE A 248 -10.99 5.43 -12.11
N ARG A 249 -11.10 6.41 -11.19
CA ARG A 249 -10.00 6.75 -10.28
C ARG A 249 -9.61 5.57 -9.40
N SER A 250 -10.57 4.89 -8.80
CA SER A 250 -10.36 3.69 -7.98
C SER A 250 -9.67 2.56 -8.76
N SER A 251 -9.96 2.43 -10.06
CA SER A 251 -9.30 1.42 -10.91
C SER A 251 -7.80 1.70 -11.08
N VAL A 252 -7.43 2.98 -11.31
CA VAL A 252 -6.01 3.39 -11.41
C VAL A 252 -5.31 3.24 -10.06
N MET A 253 -5.97 3.64 -8.96
CA MET A 253 -5.45 3.48 -7.61
C MET A 253 -5.19 2.00 -7.28
N ALA A 254 -6.14 1.11 -7.60
CA ALA A 254 -5.99 -0.32 -7.43
C ALA A 254 -4.80 -0.87 -8.20
N LEU A 255 -4.69 -0.52 -9.48
CA LEU A 255 -3.60 -0.96 -10.33
C LEU A 255 -2.23 -0.54 -9.76
N SER A 256 -2.08 0.74 -9.38
CA SER A 256 -0.82 1.24 -8.82
C SER A 256 -0.44 0.55 -7.51
N SER A 257 -1.43 0.25 -6.67
CA SER A 257 -1.23 -0.41 -5.38
C SER A 257 -0.83 -1.88 -5.54
N ILE A 258 -1.52 -2.62 -6.41
CA ILE A 258 -1.23 -4.02 -6.69
C ILE A 258 0.19 -4.16 -7.26
N LEU A 259 0.51 -3.39 -8.30
CA LEU A 259 1.82 -3.43 -8.95
C LEU A 259 2.97 -2.96 -8.06
N SER A 260 2.69 -2.24 -6.98
CA SER A 260 3.68 -1.81 -6.00
C SER A 260 3.84 -2.74 -4.80
N GLY A 261 3.10 -3.85 -4.75
CA GLY A 261 3.24 -4.88 -3.72
C GLY A 261 2.34 -4.71 -2.50
N ALA A 262 1.26 -3.91 -2.59
CA ALA A 262 0.25 -3.87 -1.52
C ALA A 262 -0.47 -5.22 -1.39
N LYS A 263 -0.64 -5.69 -0.15
CA LYS A 263 -1.26 -7.00 0.16
C LYS A 263 -2.72 -6.91 0.56
N LEU A 264 -3.23 -5.72 0.85
CA LEU A 264 -4.65 -5.46 1.09
C LEU A 264 -5.03 -4.11 0.50
N LEU A 265 -6.18 -4.07 -0.17
CA LEU A 265 -6.74 -2.85 -0.76
C LEU A 265 -8.15 -2.57 -0.28
N ARG A 266 -8.38 -1.32 0.15
CA ARG A 266 -9.68 -0.78 0.51
C ARG A 266 -9.96 0.43 -0.39
N LEU A 267 -10.80 0.23 -1.38
CA LEU A 267 -11.06 1.22 -2.43
C LEU A 267 -12.31 2.05 -2.23
N CYS A 268 -13.19 1.67 -1.27
CA CYS A 268 -14.42 2.40 -1.01
C CYS A 268 -14.14 3.59 -0.08
N PRO A 269 -14.22 4.85 -0.55
CA PRO A 269 -14.07 6.01 0.31
C PRO A 269 -15.26 6.13 1.27
N THR A 270 -15.06 6.78 2.43
CA THR A 270 -16.03 6.89 3.50
C THR A 270 -17.36 7.52 3.04
N ARG A 271 -17.30 8.50 2.14
CA ARG A 271 -18.50 9.19 1.61
C ARG A 271 -19.50 8.27 0.90
N TRP A 272 -19.06 7.14 0.33
CA TRP A 272 -19.93 6.15 -0.32
C TRP A 272 -20.02 4.83 0.45
N ARG A 273 -19.50 4.78 1.66
CA ARG A 273 -19.50 3.56 2.47
C ARG A 273 -20.92 3.04 2.74
N ASN A 274 -21.88 3.92 2.91
CA ASN A 274 -23.31 3.56 3.12
C ASN A 274 -24.01 3.17 1.81
N ASP A 275 -23.38 3.34 0.65
CA ASP A 275 -23.91 2.88 -0.63
C ASP A 275 -23.43 1.45 -0.93
N ALA A 276 -24.28 0.46 -0.71
CA ALA A 276 -23.99 -0.95 -0.95
C ALA A 276 -23.58 -1.22 -2.41
N ASN A 277 -24.14 -0.48 -3.38
CA ASN A 277 -23.77 -0.61 -4.77
C ASN A 277 -22.33 -0.14 -5.01
N PHE A 278 -21.94 1.00 -4.43
CA PHE A 278 -20.58 1.49 -4.60
C PHE A 278 -19.56 0.55 -3.93
N ARG A 279 -19.83 0.07 -2.70
CA ARG A 279 -18.97 -0.93 -2.06
C ARG A 279 -18.77 -2.16 -2.95
N ARG A 280 -19.86 -2.69 -3.51
CA ARG A 280 -19.80 -3.83 -4.44
C ARG A 280 -18.99 -3.51 -5.69
N LEU A 281 -19.17 -2.32 -6.28
CA LEU A 281 -18.42 -1.91 -7.48
C LEU A 281 -16.93 -1.74 -7.19
N ALA A 282 -16.56 -1.19 -6.04
CA ALA A 282 -15.17 -1.07 -5.61
C ALA A 282 -14.48 -2.44 -5.43
N ARG A 283 -15.22 -3.44 -4.91
CA ARG A 283 -14.73 -4.84 -4.87
C ARG A 283 -14.65 -5.46 -6.26
N ASN A 284 -15.65 -5.24 -7.12
CA ASN A 284 -15.65 -5.74 -8.48
C ASN A 284 -14.47 -5.25 -9.31
N ILE A 285 -14.00 -4.02 -9.11
CA ILE A 285 -12.76 -3.52 -9.73
C ILE A 285 -11.60 -4.46 -9.40
N GLN A 286 -11.44 -4.84 -8.14
CA GLN A 286 -10.36 -5.71 -7.70
C GLN A 286 -10.53 -7.14 -8.23
N LEU A 287 -11.76 -7.66 -8.27
CA LEU A 287 -12.06 -8.98 -8.86
C LEU A 287 -11.76 -9.01 -10.37
N LEU A 288 -12.10 -7.96 -11.12
CA LEU A 288 -11.76 -7.83 -12.54
C LEU A 288 -10.25 -7.80 -12.77
N LEU A 289 -9.50 -7.05 -11.96
CA LEU A 289 -8.04 -7.01 -12.03
C LEU A 289 -7.42 -8.38 -11.71
N ARG A 290 -8.01 -9.14 -10.78
CA ARG A 290 -7.53 -10.47 -10.40
C ARG A 290 -7.85 -11.52 -11.48
N HIS A 291 -9.09 -11.58 -11.95
CA HIS A 291 -9.58 -12.68 -12.75
C HIS A 291 -9.57 -12.41 -14.26
N GLU A 292 -9.87 -11.19 -14.70
CA GLU A 292 -9.87 -10.84 -16.13
C GLU A 292 -8.49 -10.33 -16.59
N SER A 293 -7.82 -9.52 -15.78
CA SER A 293 -6.48 -9.04 -16.11
C SER A 293 -5.39 -10.01 -15.65
N ASN A 294 -5.73 -11.03 -14.86
CA ASN A 294 -4.83 -12.06 -14.32
C ASN A 294 -3.61 -11.49 -13.57
N LEU A 295 -3.72 -10.30 -12.94
CA LEU A 295 -2.59 -9.64 -12.32
C LEU A 295 -1.93 -10.47 -11.20
N SER A 296 -2.71 -11.29 -10.49
CA SER A 296 -2.18 -12.17 -9.44
C SER A 296 -1.30 -13.31 -9.96
N GLN A 297 -1.39 -13.64 -11.26
CA GLN A 297 -0.60 -14.72 -11.88
C GLN A 297 0.76 -14.26 -12.40
N TRP A 298 0.96 -12.95 -12.51
CA TRP A 298 2.21 -12.40 -13.00
C TRP A 298 3.18 -12.15 -11.84
N PRO A 299 4.45 -12.43 -12.03
CA PRO A 299 5.48 -11.96 -11.10
C PRO A 299 5.52 -10.43 -11.07
N ASP A 300 6.40 -9.86 -10.30
CA ASP A 300 6.59 -8.42 -10.18
C ASP A 300 6.82 -7.74 -11.53
N ILE A 301 5.74 -7.16 -12.10
CA ILE A 301 5.73 -6.56 -13.45
C ILE A 301 6.60 -5.29 -13.51
N LEU A 302 6.81 -4.61 -12.39
CA LEU A 302 7.61 -3.38 -12.35
C LEU A 302 9.11 -3.64 -12.20
N THR A 303 9.52 -4.88 -11.96
CA THR A 303 10.94 -5.26 -11.89
C THR A 303 11.66 -4.96 -13.21
N GLY A 304 12.76 -4.22 -13.12
CA GLY A 304 13.56 -3.81 -14.29
C GLY A 304 12.98 -2.61 -15.05
N SER A 305 11.92 -1.99 -14.54
CA SER A 305 11.46 -0.69 -15.04
C SER A 305 12.45 0.40 -14.65
N HIS A 306 13.24 0.90 -15.61
CA HIS A 306 14.25 1.93 -15.35
C HIS A 306 13.68 3.12 -14.58
N THR A 307 12.49 3.59 -14.97
CA THR A 307 11.83 4.74 -14.34
C THR A 307 11.51 4.45 -12.86
N VAL A 308 10.91 3.30 -12.57
CA VAL A 308 10.55 2.93 -11.21
C VAL A 308 11.79 2.65 -10.37
N ASP A 309 12.73 1.86 -10.89
CA ASP A 309 13.96 1.50 -10.17
C ASP A 309 14.80 2.76 -9.85
N SER A 310 14.90 3.71 -10.77
CA SER A 310 15.59 4.99 -10.55
C SER A 310 14.96 5.78 -9.39
N LEU A 311 13.63 5.87 -9.35
CA LEU A 311 12.91 6.56 -8.27
C LEU A 311 13.06 5.84 -6.93
N VAL A 312 13.04 4.53 -6.93
CA VAL A 312 13.23 3.72 -5.72
C VAL A 312 14.64 3.90 -5.16
N TRP A 313 15.66 3.86 -6.01
CA TRP A 313 17.05 4.10 -5.57
C TRP A 313 17.27 5.51 -5.02
N ASP A 314 16.62 6.52 -5.59
CA ASP A 314 16.60 7.88 -5.05
C ASP A 314 16.05 7.93 -3.61
N LEU A 315 14.95 7.21 -3.35
CA LEU A 315 14.36 7.14 -2.00
C LEU A 315 15.26 6.39 -1.02
N ILE A 316 15.84 5.26 -1.45
CA ILE A 316 16.79 4.48 -0.64
C ILE A 316 18.02 5.33 -0.28
N HIS A 317 18.55 6.08 -1.25
CA HIS A 317 19.68 6.97 -1.01
C HIS A 317 19.35 8.03 0.05
N VAL A 318 18.19 8.66 -0.03
CA VAL A 318 17.76 9.67 0.96
C VAL A 318 17.54 9.05 2.34
N ALA A 319 16.98 7.84 2.42
CA ALA A 319 16.83 7.12 3.69
C ALA A 319 18.16 6.85 4.38
N ASN A 320 19.20 6.52 3.58
CA ASN A 320 20.52 6.18 4.10
C ASN A 320 21.42 7.41 4.39
N THR A 321 21.14 8.56 3.78
CA THR A 321 21.99 9.76 3.89
C THR A 321 21.51 10.77 4.94
N LYS A 322 20.21 10.78 5.29
CA LYS A 322 19.72 11.64 6.35
C LYS A 322 20.01 11.02 7.71
N PRO A 323 20.72 11.75 8.62
CA PRO A 323 20.86 11.29 9.99
C PRO A 323 19.46 11.14 10.61
N SER A 324 19.29 10.09 11.43
CA SER A 324 18.12 9.96 12.29
C SER A 324 17.78 11.31 12.92
N LEU A 325 16.50 11.69 12.87
CA LEU A 325 16.02 12.92 13.51
C LEU A 325 16.64 13.06 14.89
N PRO A 326 17.08 14.27 15.29
CA PRO A 326 17.53 14.49 16.66
C PRO A 326 16.38 14.08 17.59
N ASN A 327 16.73 13.32 18.63
CA ASN A 327 15.79 12.87 19.66
C ASN A 327 14.90 14.04 20.08
N ASP A 328 13.59 13.88 19.89
CA ASP A 328 12.62 14.75 20.56
C ASP A 328 12.87 14.64 22.07
N GLN A 329 13.41 15.73 22.63
CA GLN A 329 13.47 15.96 24.06
C GLN A 329 12.10 16.35 24.56
#